data_f67691b54297ae3c40c81f69902f5978
#
_entry.id   f67691b54297ae3c40c81f69902f5978
#
_cell.length_a   1.000
_cell.length_b   1.000
_cell.length_c   1.000
_cell.angle_alpha   90.00
_cell.angle_beta   90.00
_cell.angle_gamma   90.00
#
_symmetry.space_group_name_H-M   'P 1'
#
loop_
_entity.id
_entity.type
_entity.pdbx_description
1 polymer ?
#
loop_
_entity_poly.entity_id
_entity_poly.type
_entity_poly.pdbx_seq_one_letter_code
_entity_poly.pdbx_strand_id
1 'polypeptide(L)'
;RTVQATAYADAFHSSQTLTVNGGDINIQTTCPASNSNTGGWGGFPGGGGDGNSSKTDISAKGLKAGCTDDNNNTIEGNITIAGGTITIDSTDDSVHATNITMTGGTVTAATGDDGMHADNKLDIQAGTVTITKSYEGLEAADLQINGGNIHVNASDDGLNAAGGNDSSGNNGGWGGGGWGGGMSSS
;
A
#
# COMPACT_ATOMS: atom_id res chain seq x y z
N ARG A 1 -21.62 -2.37 18.05
CA ARG A 1 -20.82 -1.19 18.50
C ARG A 1 -20.23 -0.54 17.28
N THR A 2 -20.26 0.80 17.22
CA THR A 2 -19.74 1.57 16.10
C THR A 2 -18.54 2.37 16.56
N VAL A 3 -17.50 2.40 15.72
CA VAL A 3 -16.32 3.26 15.87
C VAL A 3 -16.24 4.14 14.62
N GLN A 4 -16.07 5.45 14.80
CA GLN A 4 -15.76 6.38 13.73
C GLN A 4 -14.41 7.03 14.03
N ALA A 5 -13.50 7.01 13.09
CA ALA A 5 -12.19 7.59 13.22
C ALA A 5 -11.91 8.48 12.00
N THR A 6 -11.56 9.74 12.25
CA THR A 6 -11.01 10.64 11.25
C THR A 6 -9.63 11.08 11.74
N ALA A 7 -8.61 10.81 10.96
CA ALA A 7 -7.23 11.10 11.33
C ALA A 7 -6.50 11.82 10.19
N TYR A 8 -5.51 12.66 10.54
CA TYR A 8 -4.64 13.27 9.55
C TYR A 8 -3.61 12.26 9.02
N ALA A 9 -3.08 11.42 9.90
CA ALA A 9 -2.15 10.31 9.60
C ALA A 9 -2.88 8.97 9.76
N ASP A 10 -2.18 7.93 10.23
CA ASP A 10 -2.77 6.60 10.45
C ASP A 10 -3.96 6.68 11.41
N ALA A 11 -5.11 6.11 11.02
CA ALA A 11 -6.30 6.14 11.86
C ALA A 11 -6.21 5.15 13.03
N PHE A 12 -5.71 3.94 12.76
CA PHE A 12 -5.40 2.93 13.77
C PHE A 12 -3.96 2.46 13.58
N HIS A 13 -3.14 2.64 14.61
CA HIS A 13 -1.76 2.20 14.59
C HIS A 13 -1.43 1.35 15.81
N SER A 14 -0.85 0.18 15.57
CA SER A 14 -0.27 -0.69 16.59
C SER A 14 1.18 -0.98 16.24
N SER A 15 2.07 -1.00 17.23
CA SER A 15 3.47 -1.37 17.00
C SER A 15 3.67 -2.85 16.65
N GLN A 16 2.73 -3.73 17.03
CA GLN A 16 2.86 -5.17 16.79
C GLN A 16 1.57 -5.82 16.30
N THR A 17 0.49 -5.80 17.09
CA THR A 17 -0.72 -6.56 16.77
C THR A 17 -1.96 -5.69 16.82
N LEU A 18 -2.77 -5.78 15.79
CA LEU A 18 -4.10 -5.18 15.70
C LEU A 18 -5.11 -6.26 15.34
N THR A 19 -6.17 -6.39 16.15
CA THR A 19 -7.20 -7.40 15.92
C THR A 19 -8.59 -6.76 15.87
N VAL A 20 -9.34 -7.06 14.83
CA VAL A 20 -10.75 -6.67 14.68
C VAL A 20 -11.61 -7.93 14.75
N ASN A 21 -12.33 -8.07 15.88
CA ASN A 21 -13.22 -9.22 16.11
C ASN A 21 -14.68 -8.95 15.70
N GLY A 22 -15.04 -7.68 15.44
CA GLY A 22 -16.41 -7.32 15.09
C GLY A 22 -16.72 -5.84 15.30
N GLY A 23 -17.98 -5.47 15.07
CA GLY A 23 -18.47 -4.09 15.14
C GLY A 23 -18.50 -3.41 13.77
N ASP A 24 -18.96 -2.17 13.77
CA ASP A 24 -18.98 -1.30 12.59
C ASP A 24 -17.87 -0.25 12.74
N ILE A 25 -16.91 -0.24 11.86
CA ILE A 25 -15.74 0.63 11.92
C ILE A 25 -15.71 1.47 10.65
N ASN A 26 -15.78 2.79 10.81
CA ASN A 26 -15.70 3.74 9.71
C ASN A 26 -14.45 4.60 9.89
N ILE A 27 -13.58 4.60 8.90
CA ILE A 27 -12.26 5.23 8.93
C ILE A 27 -12.15 6.20 7.77
N GLN A 28 -11.63 7.39 8.08
CA GLN A 28 -11.18 8.37 7.09
C GLN A 28 -9.82 8.91 7.47
N THR A 29 -8.86 8.91 6.54
CA THR A 29 -7.60 9.64 6.69
C THR A 29 -7.59 10.85 5.76
N THR A 30 -6.98 11.96 6.20
CA THR A 30 -7.13 13.26 5.55
C THR A 30 -5.82 13.92 5.13
N CYS A 31 -4.65 13.29 5.41
CA CYS A 31 -3.39 13.78 4.88
C CYS A 31 -3.46 13.78 3.35
N PRO A 32 -3.24 14.92 2.67
CA PRO A 32 -3.25 14.92 1.21
C PRO A 32 -2.17 13.97 0.70
N ALA A 33 -2.53 13.10 -0.25
CA ALA A 33 -1.53 12.37 -1.01
C ALA A 33 -0.54 13.39 -1.59
N SER A 34 0.75 13.17 -1.41
CA SER A 34 1.79 14.06 -1.94
C SER A 34 1.78 14.04 -3.44
N ASN A 35 0.95 14.88 -4.05
CA ASN A 35 1.07 15.20 -5.46
C ASN A 35 2.30 16.11 -5.63
N SER A 36 3.48 15.52 -5.81
CA SER A 36 4.69 16.24 -6.23
C SER A 36 4.64 16.61 -7.71
N ASN A 37 3.48 17.08 -8.19
CA ASN A 37 3.35 17.69 -9.52
C ASN A 37 2.82 19.12 -9.43
N THR A 38 3.44 19.94 -8.59
CA THR A 38 3.36 21.38 -8.76
C THR A 38 4.37 21.76 -9.84
N GLY A 39 3.92 21.70 -11.10
CA GLY A 39 4.60 22.35 -12.20
C GLY A 39 4.73 23.83 -11.92
N GLY A 40 5.81 24.25 -11.27
CA GLY A 40 6.22 25.63 -11.17
C GLY A 40 6.60 26.16 -12.54
N TRP A 41 5.86 27.09 -13.07
CA TRP A 41 6.28 27.95 -14.17
C TRP A 41 7.46 28.81 -13.69
N GLY A 42 8.62 28.56 -14.20
CA GLY A 42 9.79 29.39 -13.95
C GLY A 42 11.02 28.80 -14.60
N GLY A 43 11.26 29.14 -15.87
CA GLY A 43 12.41 28.69 -16.61
C GLY A 43 13.72 29.28 -16.08
N PHE A 44 14.76 28.44 -15.99
CA PHE A 44 16.16 28.78 -16.28
C PHE A 44 16.86 27.50 -16.77
N PRO A 45 17.66 27.56 -17.83
CA PRO A 45 18.38 26.42 -18.36
C PRO A 45 19.69 26.25 -17.56
N GLY A 46 19.87 25.09 -16.96
CA GLY A 46 21.17 24.69 -16.41
C GLY A 46 21.10 24.17 -14.98
N GLY A 47 21.01 22.87 -14.86
CA GLY A 47 21.16 22.17 -13.59
C GLY A 47 20.54 20.79 -13.70
N GLY A 48 21.35 19.75 -13.91
CA GLY A 48 20.92 18.36 -13.75
C GLY A 48 20.51 18.17 -12.30
N GLY A 49 19.21 18.13 -12.03
CA GLY A 49 18.64 17.76 -10.75
C GLY A 49 18.18 16.33 -10.90
N ASP A 50 18.82 15.44 -10.16
CA ASP A 50 18.36 14.09 -9.94
C ASP A 50 16.93 14.18 -9.39
N GLY A 51 15.98 13.74 -10.21
CA GLY A 51 14.56 13.70 -9.82
C GLY A 51 14.32 12.66 -8.75
N ASN A 52 14.80 12.92 -7.54
CA ASN A 52 14.36 12.23 -6.36
C ASN A 52 13.03 12.87 -5.96
N SER A 53 11.94 12.37 -6.51
CA SER A 53 10.62 12.63 -5.95
C SER A 53 10.56 11.91 -4.61
N SER A 54 10.99 12.61 -3.55
CA SER A 54 10.74 12.16 -2.20
C SER A 54 9.23 12.08 -2.03
N LYS A 55 8.66 10.87 -2.06
CA LYS A 55 7.39 10.59 -1.38
C LYS A 55 7.57 11.23 0.01
N THR A 56 6.81 12.22 0.34
CA THR A 56 6.75 12.69 1.72
C THR A 56 5.97 11.61 2.46
N ASP A 57 6.70 10.74 3.15
CA ASP A 57 6.18 9.61 3.91
C ASP A 57 5.36 10.06 5.13
N ILE A 58 4.26 10.76 4.88
CA ILE A 58 3.24 10.86 5.90
C ILE A 58 2.36 9.63 5.69
N SER A 59 2.60 8.62 6.53
CA SER A 59 1.72 7.48 6.62
C SER A 59 0.31 7.93 6.97
N ALA A 60 -0.66 7.60 6.14
CA ALA A 60 -2.06 7.96 6.33
C ALA A 60 -2.96 6.75 6.01
N LYS A 61 -2.61 5.65 6.67
CA LYS A 61 -3.23 4.34 6.49
C LYS A 61 -4.49 4.19 7.34
N GLY A 62 -5.42 3.38 6.88
CA GLY A 62 -6.62 3.08 7.66
C GLY A 62 -6.30 2.24 8.90
N LEU A 63 -5.85 1.02 8.71
CA LEU A 63 -5.36 0.11 9.74
C LEU A 63 -3.87 -0.16 9.50
N LYS A 64 -3.04 0.06 10.52
CA LYS A 64 -1.61 -0.18 10.45
C LYS A 64 -1.10 -1.00 11.63
N ALA A 65 -0.27 -1.99 11.38
CA ALA A 65 0.51 -2.67 12.41
C ALA A 65 1.97 -2.81 11.98
N GLY A 66 2.88 -2.69 12.95
CA GLY A 66 4.31 -2.64 12.73
C GLY A 66 4.89 -1.22 12.80
N CYS A 67 6.14 -1.13 13.12
CA CYS A 67 6.86 0.15 13.21
C CYS A 67 8.36 -0.09 13.06
N THR A 68 9.13 0.98 13.12
CA THR A 68 10.59 0.95 13.29
C THR A 68 10.91 1.44 14.69
N ASP A 69 11.80 0.77 15.39
CA ASP A 69 12.27 1.19 16.72
C ASP A 69 13.32 2.33 16.63
N ASP A 70 13.72 2.87 17.78
CA ASP A 70 14.71 3.95 17.88
C ASP A 70 16.11 3.56 17.35
N ASN A 71 16.36 2.26 17.15
CA ASN A 71 17.60 1.73 16.60
C ASN A 71 17.47 1.38 15.10
N ASN A 72 16.37 1.78 14.46
CA ASN A 72 16.08 1.49 13.07
C ASN A 72 15.81 0.00 12.76
N ASN A 73 15.46 -0.80 13.77
CA ASN A 73 15.04 -2.18 13.54
C ASN A 73 13.55 -2.22 13.21
N THR A 74 13.17 -3.00 12.22
CA THR A 74 11.77 -3.25 11.90
C THR A 74 11.12 -4.11 12.98
N ILE A 75 10.02 -3.64 13.54
CA ILE A 75 9.13 -4.41 14.40
C ILE A 75 7.97 -4.91 13.54
N GLU A 76 7.91 -6.22 13.35
CA GLU A 76 6.87 -6.85 12.54
C GLU A 76 5.48 -6.60 13.10
N GLY A 77 4.56 -6.22 12.20
CA GLY A 77 3.17 -6.00 12.52
C GLY A 77 2.27 -7.12 12.03
N ASN A 78 1.26 -7.46 12.82
CA ASN A 78 0.27 -8.46 12.45
C ASN A 78 -1.14 -7.87 12.58
N ILE A 79 -1.92 -7.92 11.50
CA ILE A 79 -3.34 -7.56 11.52
C ILE A 79 -4.17 -8.83 11.35
N THR A 80 -5.17 -9.00 12.24
CA THR A 80 -6.17 -10.05 12.12
C THR A 80 -7.56 -9.43 12.02
N ILE A 81 -8.29 -9.75 10.95
CA ILE A 81 -9.70 -9.38 10.77
C ILE A 81 -10.53 -10.65 10.88
N ALA A 82 -11.18 -10.83 12.04
CA ALA A 82 -12.00 -12.00 12.33
C ALA A 82 -13.49 -11.74 12.13
N GLY A 83 -13.93 -10.48 12.04
CA GLY A 83 -15.32 -10.12 11.86
C GLY A 83 -15.54 -8.61 11.85
N GLY A 84 -16.81 -8.20 11.75
CA GLY A 84 -17.20 -6.79 11.67
C GLY A 84 -17.39 -6.27 10.26
N THR A 85 -17.84 -5.03 10.18
CA THR A 85 -17.96 -4.28 8.93
C THR A 85 -16.99 -3.09 9.02
N ILE A 86 -16.03 -3.05 8.15
CA ILE A 86 -14.97 -2.05 8.15
C ILE A 86 -15.08 -1.28 6.84
N THR A 87 -15.28 0.03 6.94
CA THR A 87 -15.30 0.94 5.79
C THR A 87 -14.12 1.91 5.94
N ILE A 88 -13.29 2.00 4.91
CA ILE A 88 -12.07 2.80 4.92
C ILE A 88 -12.05 3.73 3.69
N ASP A 89 -11.79 5.01 3.94
CA ASP A 89 -11.41 5.99 2.93
C ASP A 89 -10.05 6.57 3.35
N SER A 90 -8.97 6.10 2.73
CA SER A 90 -7.60 6.45 3.10
C SER A 90 -6.85 7.11 1.93
N THR A 91 -5.90 7.98 2.26
CA THR A 91 -5.05 8.63 1.27
C THR A 91 -3.77 7.85 0.95
N ASP A 92 -3.44 6.88 1.77
CA ASP A 92 -2.40 5.87 1.65
C ASP A 92 -3.08 4.49 1.73
N ASP A 93 -2.41 3.39 2.06
CA ASP A 93 -3.03 2.05 2.12
C ASP A 93 -4.26 1.99 3.02
N SER A 94 -5.23 1.15 2.67
CA SER A 94 -6.34 0.97 3.60
C SER A 94 -5.96 0.07 4.78
N VAL A 95 -5.23 -1.01 4.54
CA VAL A 95 -4.72 -1.95 5.56
C VAL A 95 -3.27 -2.28 5.27
N HIS A 96 -2.37 -2.02 6.21
CA HIS A 96 -0.95 -2.30 6.06
C HIS A 96 -0.34 -2.98 7.27
N ALA A 97 0.38 -4.06 7.06
CA ALA A 97 1.16 -4.77 8.09
C ALA A 97 2.22 -5.68 7.46
N THR A 98 3.13 -6.21 8.30
CA THR A 98 4.01 -7.30 7.85
C THR A 98 3.22 -8.54 7.45
N ASN A 99 2.21 -8.89 8.26
CA ASN A 99 1.30 -10.01 7.95
C ASN A 99 -0.15 -9.60 8.18
N ILE A 100 -1.03 -9.97 7.26
CA ILE A 100 -2.46 -9.74 7.37
C ILE A 100 -3.18 -11.08 7.22
N THR A 101 -4.08 -11.37 8.17
CA THR A 101 -4.94 -12.56 8.11
C THR A 101 -6.40 -12.14 8.24
N MET A 102 -7.23 -12.56 7.30
CA MET A 102 -8.66 -12.34 7.34
C MET A 102 -9.40 -13.65 7.43
N THR A 103 -10.08 -13.89 8.57
CA THR A 103 -10.87 -15.10 8.82
C THR A 103 -12.36 -14.86 8.75
N GLY A 104 -12.79 -13.61 8.55
CA GLY A 104 -14.21 -13.23 8.45
C GLY A 104 -14.39 -11.73 8.37
N GLY A 105 -15.64 -11.28 8.38
CA GLY A 105 -16.00 -9.86 8.32
C GLY A 105 -16.12 -9.33 6.90
N THR A 106 -16.32 -8.01 6.81
CA THR A 106 -16.44 -7.28 5.54
C THR A 106 -15.54 -6.06 5.58
N VAL A 107 -14.68 -5.93 4.60
CA VAL A 107 -13.84 -4.74 4.36
C VAL A 107 -14.27 -4.10 3.06
N THR A 108 -14.61 -2.81 3.12
CA THR A 108 -14.87 -1.97 1.95
C THR A 108 -13.92 -0.80 2.00
N ALA A 109 -13.09 -0.64 0.99
CA ALA A 109 -12.07 0.40 0.98
C ALA A 109 -12.03 1.19 -0.34
N ALA A 110 -11.78 2.50 -0.19
CA ALA A 110 -11.28 3.39 -1.22
C ALA A 110 -9.95 3.98 -0.72
N THR A 111 -8.91 3.93 -1.52
CA THR A 111 -7.58 4.30 -1.06
C THR A 111 -6.80 5.06 -2.14
N GLY A 112 -5.81 5.81 -1.72
CA GLY A 112 -4.89 6.51 -2.62
C GLY A 112 -3.72 5.66 -3.08
N ASP A 113 -3.38 4.61 -2.31
CA ASP A 113 -2.35 3.63 -2.62
C ASP A 113 -2.98 2.22 -2.61
N ASP A 114 -2.53 1.26 -1.80
CA ASP A 114 -2.97 -0.12 -1.92
C ASP A 114 -4.21 -0.44 -1.08
N GLY A 115 -5.04 -1.33 -1.62
CA GLY A 115 -6.22 -1.79 -0.93
C GLY A 115 -5.86 -2.54 0.36
N MET A 116 -5.07 -3.59 0.28
CA MET A 116 -4.47 -4.30 1.41
C MET A 116 -3.03 -4.65 1.06
N HIS A 117 -2.08 -4.15 1.85
CA HIS A 117 -0.66 -4.37 1.66
C HIS A 117 -0.05 -5.13 2.83
N ALA A 118 0.55 -6.28 2.57
CA ALA A 118 1.32 -7.03 3.53
C ALA A 118 2.77 -7.20 3.04
N ASP A 119 3.75 -6.68 3.81
CA ASP A 119 5.16 -6.81 3.42
C ASP A 119 5.60 -8.27 3.20
N ASN A 120 4.99 -9.20 3.93
CA ASN A 120 5.33 -10.62 3.86
C ASN A 120 4.13 -11.48 3.43
N LYS A 121 3.05 -11.55 4.23
CA LYS A 121 1.95 -12.48 3.96
C LYS A 121 0.57 -11.85 4.09
N LEU A 122 -0.25 -12.00 3.06
CA LEU A 122 -1.69 -11.75 3.09
C LEU A 122 -2.44 -13.07 2.90
N ASP A 123 -3.19 -13.49 3.94
CA ASP A 123 -3.97 -14.74 3.95
C ASP A 123 -5.46 -14.43 4.15
N ILE A 124 -6.24 -14.56 3.10
CA ILE A 124 -7.70 -14.40 3.14
C ILE A 124 -8.34 -15.79 3.15
N GLN A 125 -8.88 -16.18 4.30
CA GLN A 125 -9.50 -17.48 4.53
C GLN A 125 -11.02 -17.42 4.38
N ALA A 126 -11.64 -16.29 4.72
CA ALA A 126 -13.07 -16.05 4.61
C ALA A 126 -13.39 -14.56 4.69
N GLY A 127 -14.66 -14.20 4.47
CA GLY A 127 -15.15 -12.81 4.55
C GLY A 127 -15.37 -12.18 3.18
N THR A 128 -15.54 -10.87 3.16
CA THR A 128 -15.75 -10.09 1.94
C THR A 128 -14.79 -8.91 1.90
N VAL A 129 -14.04 -8.78 0.82
CA VAL A 129 -13.15 -7.65 0.54
C VAL A 129 -13.65 -6.96 -0.72
N THR A 130 -13.94 -5.68 -0.62
CA THR A 130 -14.35 -4.83 -1.74
C THR A 130 -13.45 -3.60 -1.79
N ILE A 131 -12.51 -3.59 -2.70
CA ILE A 131 -11.69 -2.41 -2.98
C ILE A 131 -12.35 -1.67 -4.13
N THR A 132 -12.93 -0.52 -3.83
CA THR A 132 -13.67 0.29 -4.79
C THR A 132 -12.78 1.21 -5.60
N LYS A 133 -11.60 1.53 -5.06
CA LYS A 133 -10.55 2.33 -5.69
C LYS A 133 -9.24 2.06 -4.99
N SER A 134 -8.15 1.85 -5.74
CA SER A 134 -6.77 1.76 -5.24
C SER A 134 -5.78 2.00 -6.37
N TYR A 135 -4.49 2.12 -6.05
CA TYR A 135 -3.41 1.95 -7.01
C TYR A 135 -3.25 0.46 -7.29
N GLU A 136 -2.83 -0.33 -6.30
CA GLU A 136 -2.91 -1.79 -6.34
C GLU A 136 -4.04 -2.31 -5.42
N GLY A 137 -4.58 -3.48 -5.75
CA GLY A 137 -5.69 -4.02 -4.99
C GLY A 137 -5.26 -4.75 -3.73
N LEU A 138 -4.66 -5.93 -3.91
CA LEU A 138 -4.09 -6.75 -2.85
C LEU A 138 -2.62 -7.01 -3.17
N GLU A 139 -1.73 -6.62 -2.26
CA GLU A 139 -0.29 -6.81 -2.42
C GLU A 139 0.31 -7.61 -1.27
N ALA A 140 1.19 -8.56 -1.58
CA ALA A 140 2.02 -9.27 -0.61
C ALA A 140 3.13 -10.06 -1.28
N ALA A 141 4.22 -10.37 -0.55
CA ALA A 141 5.22 -11.34 -1.01
C ALA A 141 4.64 -12.76 -1.11
N ASP A 142 3.78 -13.14 -0.16
CA ASP A 142 3.01 -14.39 -0.15
C ASP A 142 1.52 -14.06 -0.06
N LEU A 143 0.84 -14.10 -1.21
CA LEU A 143 -0.60 -13.82 -1.33
C LEU A 143 -1.38 -15.13 -1.40
N GLN A 144 -2.20 -15.38 -0.38
CA GLN A 144 -3.04 -16.59 -0.27
C GLN A 144 -4.52 -16.22 -0.20
N ILE A 145 -5.32 -16.76 -1.11
CA ILE A 145 -6.77 -16.64 -1.13
C ILE A 145 -7.36 -18.03 -0.98
N ASN A 146 -7.70 -18.37 0.25
CA ASN A 146 -8.23 -19.68 0.62
C ASN A 146 -9.76 -19.72 0.68
N GLY A 147 -10.40 -18.54 0.62
CA GLY A 147 -11.86 -18.39 0.65
C GLY A 147 -12.30 -16.95 0.60
N GLY A 148 -13.59 -16.72 0.80
CA GLY A 148 -14.18 -15.39 0.81
C GLY A 148 -14.65 -14.90 -0.56
N ASN A 149 -15.18 -13.66 -0.59
CA ASN A 149 -15.59 -12.96 -1.79
C ASN A 149 -14.69 -11.72 -1.95
N ILE A 150 -14.00 -11.62 -3.07
CA ILE A 150 -13.05 -10.53 -3.31
C ILE A 150 -13.45 -9.80 -4.58
N HIS A 151 -13.61 -8.50 -4.47
CA HIS A 151 -13.84 -7.59 -5.58
C HIS A 151 -12.85 -6.44 -5.50
N VAL A 152 -12.08 -6.25 -6.57
CA VAL A 152 -11.02 -5.24 -6.62
C VAL A 152 -11.20 -4.38 -7.86
N ASN A 153 -11.10 -3.06 -7.66
CA ASN A 153 -10.99 -2.07 -8.72
C ASN A 153 -9.72 -1.24 -8.45
N ALA A 154 -8.63 -1.62 -9.10
CA ALA A 154 -7.33 -0.98 -9.01
C ALA A 154 -6.98 -0.29 -10.34
N SER A 155 -6.11 0.71 -10.28
CA SER A 155 -5.62 1.42 -11.47
C SER A 155 -4.37 0.78 -12.09
N ASP A 156 -3.66 -0.05 -11.31
CA ASP A 156 -2.55 -0.88 -11.76
C ASP A 156 -2.90 -2.35 -11.52
N ASP A 157 -2.20 -3.09 -10.66
CA ASP A 157 -2.47 -4.50 -10.48
C ASP A 157 -3.64 -4.77 -9.51
N GLY A 158 -4.59 -5.65 -9.93
CA GLY A 158 -5.66 -6.09 -9.03
C GLY A 158 -5.14 -6.94 -7.88
N LEU A 159 -4.17 -7.84 -8.17
CA LEU A 159 -3.47 -8.69 -7.21
C LEU A 159 -2.00 -8.73 -7.59
N ASN A 160 -1.14 -8.27 -6.68
CA ASN A 160 0.30 -8.23 -6.84
C ASN A 160 0.99 -9.17 -5.82
N ALA A 161 1.69 -10.19 -6.31
CA ALA A 161 2.45 -11.13 -5.49
C ALA A 161 3.97 -10.95 -5.68
N ALA A 162 4.42 -9.72 -5.95
CA ALA A 162 5.81 -9.39 -6.23
C ALA A 162 6.65 -9.13 -4.98
N GLY A 163 5.99 -8.98 -3.81
CA GLY A 163 6.63 -8.72 -2.52
C GLY A 163 7.12 -7.28 -2.37
N GLY A 164 6.79 -6.67 -1.26
CA GLY A 164 6.94 -5.28 -0.84
C GLY A 164 8.15 -4.42 -1.19
N ASN A 165 8.73 -4.63 -2.33
CA ASN A 165 9.61 -3.70 -3.01
C ASN A 165 8.94 -3.30 -4.32
N ASP A 166 7.85 -2.56 -4.20
CA ASP A 166 7.24 -1.98 -5.37
C ASP A 166 8.21 -1.00 -6.03
N SER A 167 8.77 -1.44 -7.14
CA SER A 167 9.51 -0.61 -8.09
C SER A 167 8.59 -0.13 -9.21
N SER A 168 7.29 -0.21 -9.07
CA SER A 168 6.31 0.15 -10.10
C SER A 168 6.36 1.64 -10.49
N GLY A 169 7.00 2.47 -9.66
CA GLY A 169 7.35 3.87 -10.01
C GLY A 169 8.63 4.05 -10.82
N ASN A 170 9.42 3.01 -11.02
CA ASN A 170 10.69 3.15 -11.74
C ASN A 170 10.55 2.59 -13.17
N ASN A 171 10.22 3.47 -14.09
CA ASN A 171 10.19 3.24 -15.52
C ASN A 171 11.53 2.62 -15.98
N GLY A 172 11.62 1.29 -15.93
CA GLY A 172 12.77 0.52 -16.36
C GLY A 172 13.03 0.74 -17.84
N GLY A 173 13.88 1.71 -18.13
CA GLY A 173 14.36 1.94 -19.47
C GLY A 173 14.93 0.64 -20.04
N TRP A 174 14.37 0.16 -21.11
CA TRP A 174 14.95 -0.86 -21.95
C TRP A 174 16.32 -0.39 -22.42
N GLY A 175 17.38 -0.88 -21.76
CA GLY A 175 18.75 -0.71 -22.18
C GLY A 175 18.94 -1.44 -23.50
N GLY A 176 18.83 -0.71 -24.59
CA GLY A 176 19.21 -1.20 -25.89
C GLY A 176 20.68 -1.59 -25.91
N GLY A 177 20.97 -2.89 -25.90
CA GLY A 177 22.31 -3.42 -26.09
C GLY A 177 22.81 -3.03 -27.48
N GLY A 178 23.68 -2.02 -27.52
CA GLY A 178 24.41 -1.66 -28.73
C GLY A 178 25.41 -2.74 -29.09
N TRP A 179 25.15 -3.43 -30.18
CA TRP A 179 26.14 -4.27 -30.86
C TRP A 179 27.14 -3.36 -31.57
N GLY A 180 28.26 -3.14 -30.93
CA GLY A 180 29.43 -2.54 -31.55
C GLY A 180 30.31 -3.61 -32.18
N GLY A 181 30.05 -3.99 -33.42
CA GLY A 181 30.96 -4.80 -34.20
C GLY A 181 32.14 -3.96 -34.71
N GLY A 182 33.30 -4.05 -34.06
CA GLY A 182 34.55 -3.54 -34.61
C GLY A 182 35.15 -4.51 -35.61
N MET A 183 35.13 -4.21 -36.88
CA MET A 183 36.00 -4.83 -37.89
C MET A 183 37.35 -4.16 -37.80
N SER A 184 38.40 -4.90 -37.48
CA SER A 184 39.79 -4.53 -37.69
C SER A 184 40.27 -5.24 -38.96
N SER A 185 40.65 -4.43 -39.95
CA SER A 185 41.33 -4.87 -41.17
C SER A 185 42.81 -4.70 -41.02
N SER A 186 43.58 -5.69 -41.31
CA SER A 186 44.93 -5.66 -41.87
C SER A 186 45.25 -6.98 -42.53
#